data_c3dcdfe300f8c83d1cc0fdae81c8650c
#
_entry.id   c3dcdfe300f8c83d1cc0fdae81c8650c
#
_cell.length_a   1.000
_cell.length_b   1.000
_cell.length_c   1.000
_cell.angle_alpha   90.00
_cell.angle_beta   90.00
_cell.angle_gamma   90.00
#
_symmetry.space_group_name_H-M   'P 1'
#
loop_
_entity.id
_entity.type
_entity.pdbx_description
1 polymer ?
#
loop_
_entity_poly.entity_id
_entity_poly.type
_entity_poly.pdbx_seq_one_letter_code
_entity_poly.pdbx_strand_id
1 'polypeptide(L)'
;PLEGLALAIKDEETIKGLPASSGSLPLKDYIGEETTFIAERCFNAGAIMHARTTTPEFSCAGFCHTKLWGVTRNPWNLDYTPGGSSGGTGATLAAGAATLGTGSDIGGSIRIPASCSGVVGFKPPYGRNPQGHIFNLDFYCHPGPMARSVADVALLQNVMAGPHSRDIATVKPKMVLPLEYKSIK
;
A
#
# COMPACT_ATOMS: atom_id res chain seq x y z
N PRO A 1 16.82 -1.60 6.53
CA PRO A 1 16.57 -2.91 5.90
C PRO A 1 15.99 -2.81 4.48
N LEU A 2 15.53 -1.61 4.06
CA LEU A 2 15.00 -1.37 2.70
C LEU A 2 15.94 -0.53 1.83
N GLU A 3 17.20 -0.44 2.18
CA GLU A 3 18.18 0.45 1.56
C GLU A 3 18.23 0.32 0.04
N GLY A 4 17.91 1.42 -0.66
CA GLY A 4 17.91 1.48 -2.12
C GLY A 4 16.77 0.74 -2.83
N LEU A 5 15.83 0.09 -2.10
CA LEU A 5 14.72 -0.63 -2.73
C LEU A 5 13.65 0.32 -3.27
N ALA A 6 13.24 0.09 -4.51
CA ALA A 6 12.18 0.87 -5.17
C ALA A 6 10.81 0.56 -4.54
N LEU A 7 10.15 1.58 -4.00
CA LEU A 7 8.84 1.51 -3.34
C LEU A 7 7.79 2.26 -4.17
N ALA A 8 6.72 1.56 -4.50
CA ALA A 8 5.50 2.13 -5.08
C ALA A 8 4.52 2.49 -3.96
N ILE A 9 4.05 3.72 -3.92
CA ILE A 9 3.14 4.21 -2.87
C ILE A 9 1.77 4.54 -3.47
N LYS A 10 0.72 3.92 -2.93
CA LYS A 10 -0.66 4.16 -3.33
C LYS A 10 -1.04 5.64 -3.16
N ASP A 11 -1.74 6.22 -4.13
CA ASP A 11 -2.15 7.64 -4.14
C ASP A 11 -3.28 7.98 -3.14
N GLU A 12 -3.61 7.10 -2.26
CA GLU A 12 -4.41 7.33 -1.06
C GLU A 12 -3.53 7.85 0.10
N GLU A 13 -2.26 7.45 0.09
CA GLU A 13 -1.32 7.87 1.12
C GLU A 13 -0.73 9.24 0.80
N THR A 14 -0.79 10.15 1.76
CA THR A 14 -0.16 11.46 1.62
C THR A 14 1.34 11.38 1.85
N ILE A 15 2.07 12.15 1.07
CA ILE A 15 3.51 12.41 1.26
C ILE A 15 3.66 13.92 1.28
N LYS A 16 4.25 14.43 2.33
CA LYS A 16 4.42 15.89 2.52
C LYS A 16 5.11 16.52 1.31
N GLY A 17 4.48 17.55 0.77
CA GLY A 17 5.01 18.32 -0.37
C GLY A 17 4.78 17.68 -1.74
N LEU A 18 4.11 16.54 -1.83
CA LEU A 18 3.81 15.86 -3.10
C LEU A 18 2.29 15.80 -3.35
N PRO A 19 1.87 15.68 -4.63
CA PRO A 19 0.47 15.49 -4.99
C PRO A 19 -0.15 14.27 -4.29
N ALA A 20 -1.38 14.43 -3.79
CA ALA A 20 -2.14 13.39 -3.10
C ALA A 20 -3.61 13.47 -3.52
N SER A 21 -3.90 12.96 -4.71
CA SER A 21 -5.20 13.17 -5.36
C SER A 21 -6.28 12.19 -4.90
N SER A 22 -5.92 11.06 -4.29
CA SER A 22 -6.84 9.94 -4.02
C SER A 22 -7.69 9.56 -5.23
N GLY A 23 -7.13 9.71 -6.44
CA GLY A 23 -7.83 9.45 -7.71
C GLY A 23 -8.96 10.43 -8.02
N SER A 24 -9.12 11.54 -7.29
CA SER A 24 -10.24 12.48 -7.39
C SER A 24 -9.86 13.75 -8.17
N LEU A 25 -10.72 14.15 -9.12
CA LEU A 25 -10.55 15.41 -9.85
C LEU A 25 -10.56 16.65 -8.93
N PRO A 26 -11.45 16.76 -7.94
CA PRO A 26 -11.41 17.86 -6.96
C PRO A 26 -10.08 17.99 -6.22
N LEU A 27 -9.38 16.88 -6.00
CA LEU A 27 -8.10 16.85 -5.27
C LEU A 27 -6.87 16.81 -6.19
N LYS A 28 -7.02 17.01 -7.49
CA LYS A 28 -5.93 16.88 -8.47
C LYS A 28 -4.71 17.74 -8.16
N ASP A 29 -4.92 18.91 -7.56
CA ASP A 29 -3.88 19.88 -7.21
C ASP A 29 -3.58 19.90 -5.70
N TYR A 30 -4.18 19.00 -4.92
CA TYR A 30 -3.93 18.91 -3.49
C TYR A 30 -2.53 18.37 -3.22
N ILE A 31 -1.80 19.11 -2.40
CA ILE A 31 -0.44 18.74 -1.94
C ILE A 31 -0.53 18.23 -0.50
N GLY A 32 0.03 17.06 -0.25
CA GLY A 32 0.04 16.45 1.07
C GLY A 32 0.75 17.32 2.11
N GLU A 33 0.11 17.54 3.25
CA GLU A 33 0.65 18.36 4.35
C GLU A 33 1.52 17.54 5.30
N GLU A 34 1.24 16.24 5.40
CA GLU A 34 1.98 15.27 6.21
C GLU A 34 2.32 14.02 5.41
N THR A 35 3.37 13.31 5.82
CA THR A 35 3.67 11.96 5.32
C THR A 35 2.97 10.93 6.20
N THR A 36 2.32 9.93 5.60
CA THR A 36 1.69 8.83 6.36
C THR A 36 2.73 8.03 7.14
N PHE A 37 2.34 7.51 8.30
CA PHE A 37 3.26 6.86 9.23
C PHE A 37 3.98 5.66 8.63
N ILE A 38 3.28 4.87 7.78
CA ILE A 38 3.91 3.72 7.12
C ILE A 38 4.92 4.15 6.04
N ALA A 39 4.62 5.20 5.28
CA ALA A 39 5.54 5.74 4.30
C ALA A 39 6.80 6.32 4.96
N GLU A 40 6.63 7.08 6.05
CA GLU A 40 7.73 7.60 6.84
C GLU A 40 8.66 6.48 7.34
N ARG A 41 8.09 5.39 7.86
CA ARG A 41 8.88 4.21 8.27
C ARG A 41 9.65 3.58 7.13
N CYS A 42 9.03 3.47 5.96
CA CYS A 42 9.70 2.93 4.78
C CYS A 42 10.88 3.82 4.35
N PHE A 43 10.70 5.14 4.35
CA PHE A 43 11.78 6.08 4.03
C PHE A 43 12.91 6.03 5.05
N ASN A 44 12.58 6.00 6.33
CA ASN A 44 13.56 5.87 7.42
C ASN A 44 14.30 4.52 7.37
N ALA A 45 13.71 3.51 6.74
CA ALA A 45 14.36 2.22 6.51
C ALA A 45 15.24 2.18 5.24
N GLY A 46 15.30 3.26 4.47
CA GLY A 46 16.12 3.43 3.28
C GLY A 46 15.40 3.16 1.94
N ALA A 47 14.09 2.95 1.94
CA ALA A 47 13.34 2.77 0.70
C ALA A 47 13.29 4.07 -0.13
N ILE A 48 13.38 3.92 -1.44
CA ILE A 48 13.29 5.04 -2.39
C ILE A 48 11.89 5.02 -3.02
N MET A 49 11.11 6.07 -2.81
CA MET A 49 9.84 6.20 -3.51
C MET A 49 10.10 6.33 -5.02
N HIS A 50 9.64 5.33 -5.77
CA HIS A 50 9.81 5.26 -7.21
C HIS A 50 8.59 5.79 -7.96
N ALA A 51 7.38 5.50 -7.44
CA ALA A 51 6.14 5.87 -8.09
C ALA A 51 5.00 6.12 -7.09
N ARG A 52 4.09 7.01 -7.47
CA ARG A 52 2.72 7.09 -6.94
C ARG A 52 1.85 6.19 -7.81
N THR A 53 1.04 5.33 -7.20
CA THR A 53 0.25 4.37 -7.95
C THR A 53 -1.24 4.70 -7.89
N THR A 54 -1.92 4.43 -8.99
CA THR A 54 -3.34 4.76 -9.15
C THR A 54 -4.23 3.98 -8.19
N THR A 55 -5.29 4.65 -7.75
CA THR A 55 -6.42 4.11 -6.99
C THR A 55 -7.71 4.60 -7.64
N PRO A 56 -8.85 3.92 -7.51
CA PRO A 56 -10.13 4.54 -7.83
C PRO A 56 -10.39 5.72 -6.91
N GLU A 57 -11.29 6.60 -7.31
CA GLU A 57 -11.63 7.79 -6.52
C GLU A 57 -11.99 7.39 -5.08
N PHE A 58 -11.27 8.00 -4.10
CA PHE A 58 -11.36 7.72 -2.67
C PHE A 58 -11.26 6.23 -2.29
N SER A 59 -10.59 5.43 -3.11
CA SER A 59 -10.42 3.98 -2.89
C SER A 59 -11.74 3.18 -2.79
N CYS A 60 -12.84 3.71 -3.35
CA CYS A 60 -14.20 3.19 -3.18
C CYS A 60 -14.62 2.14 -4.23
N ALA A 61 -13.69 1.45 -4.89
CA ALA A 61 -14.03 0.41 -5.85
C ALA A 61 -12.99 -0.73 -5.88
N GLY A 62 -13.44 -1.92 -6.29
CA GLY A 62 -12.58 -3.10 -6.49
C GLY A 62 -11.85 -3.12 -7.84
N PHE A 63 -11.76 -2.00 -8.54
CA PHE A 63 -11.06 -1.79 -9.80
C PHE A 63 -10.49 -0.37 -9.84
N CYS A 64 -9.47 -0.11 -10.66
CA CYS A 64 -8.84 1.21 -10.78
C CYS A 64 -9.24 1.90 -12.08
N HIS A 65 -10.25 2.75 -11.97
CA HIS A 65 -10.75 3.61 -13.05
C HIS A 65 -11.17 4.95 -12.45
N THR A 66 -10.59 6.03 -12.91
CA THR A 66 -10.94 7.39 -12.49
C THR A 66 -11.01 8.34 -13.68
N LYS A 67 -11.74 9.45 -13.50
CA LYS A 67 -11.73 10.54 -14.47
C LYS A 67 -10.37 11.26 -14.51
N LEU A 68 -9.61 11.19 -13.43
CA LEU A 68 -8.31 11.86 -13.33
C LEU A 68 -7.20 11.08 -14.03
N TRP A 69 -7.13 9.75 -13.85
CA TRP A 69 -6.03 8.91 -14.31
C TRP A 69 -6.42 7.94 -15.44
N GLY A 70 -7.72 7.88 -15.79
CA GLY A 70 -8.22 6.90 -16.74
C GLY A 70 -8.31 5.50 -16.16
N VAL A 71 -8.14 4.50 -17.01
CA VAL A 71 -8.24 3.08 -16.65
C VAL A 71 -6.86 2.48 -16.42
N THR A 72 -6.63 1.96 -15.23
CA THR A 72 -5.45 1.12 -14.96
C THR A 72 -5.72 -0.29 -15.46
N ARG A 73 -4.81 -0.83 -16.25
CA ARG A 73 -4.97 -2.13 -16.91
C ARG A 73 -4.04 -3.17 -16.29
N ASN A 74 -4.44 -4.43 -16.39
CA ASN A 74 -3.64 -5.54 -15.91
C ASN A 74 -2.47 -5.81 -16.86
N PRO A 75 -1.21 -5.84 -16.39
CA PRO A 75 -0.05 -6.02 -17.27
C PRO A 75 0.01 -7.40 -17.93
N TRP A 76 -0.67 -8.41 -17.39
CA TRP A 76 -0.74 -9.73 -17.99
C TRP A 76 -1.68 -9.78 -19.21
N ASN A 77 -2.74 -8.99 -19.18
CA ASN A 77 -3.67 -8.81 -20.30
C ASN A 77 -4.39 -7.46 -20.14
N LEU A 78 -4.18 -6.57 -21.09
CA LEU A 78 -4.67 -5.19 -21.04
C LEU A 78 -6.21 -5.06 -21.14
N ASP A 79 -6.92 -6.12 -21.49
CA ASP A 79 -8.39 -6.14 -21.50
C ASP A 79 -8.99 -6.36 -20.11
N TYR A 80 -8.19 -6.75 -19.14
CA TYR A 80 -8.63 -7.04 -17.78
C TYR A 80 -8.23 -5.93 -16.78
N THR A 81 -8.96 -5.88 -15.68
CA THR A 81 -8.62 -5.04 -14.53
C THR A 81 -7.49 -5.66 -13.72
N PRO A 82 -6.59 -4.87 -13.14
CA PRO A 82 -5.64 -5.34 -12.13
C PRO A 82 -6.29 -5.50 -10.74
N GLY A 83 -7.62 -5.32 -10.64
CA GLY A 83 -8.32 -5.21 -9.37
C GLY A 83 -8.20 -3.81 -8.76
N GLY A 84 -8.64 -3.67 -7.51
CA GLY A 84 -8.64 -2.41 -6.74
C GLY A 84 -8.96 -2.64 -5.25
N SER A 85 -8.81 -1.59 -4.50
CA SER A 85 -8.44 -0.20 -4.88
C SER A 85 -6.92 0.00 -5.05
N SER A 86 -6.03 -0.87 -4.56
CA SER A 86 -4.58 -0.79 -4.77
C SER A 86 -4.14 -1.40 -6.12
N GLY A 87 -4.97 -1.23 -7.17
CA GLY A 87 -4.73 -1.84 -8.48
C GLY A 87 -3.51 -1.29 -9.20
N GLY A 88 -3.23 0.02 -9.05
CA GLY A 88 -2.01 0.61 -9.57
C GLY A 88 -0.75 -0.01 -8.95
N THR A 89 -0.77 -0.26 -7.63
CA THR A 89 0.33 -0.95 -6.95
C THR A 89 0.48 -2.39 -7.46
N GLY A 90 -0.63 -3.15 -7.56
CA GLY A 90 -0.61 -4.51 -8.09
C GLY A 90 -0.04 -4.58 -9.51
N ALA A 91 -0.51 -3.69 -10.40
CA ALA A 91 -0.03 -3.60 -11.77
C ALA A 91 1.47 -3.23 -11.85
N THR A 92 1.92 -2.25 -11.06
CA THR A 92 3.33 -1.82 -11.01
C THR A 92 4.25 -2.97 -10.58
N LEU A 93 3.86 -3.72 -9.55
CA LEU A 93 4.63 -4.87 -9.06
C LEU A 93 4.64 -6.02 -10.07
N ALA A 94 3.50 -6.35 -10.68
CA ALA A 94 3.39 -7.39 -11.69
C ALA A 94 4.19 -7.08 -12.95
N ALA A 95 4.25 -5.82 -13.34
CA ALA A 95 5.08 -5.34 -14.45
C ALA A 95 6.59 -5.30 -14.12
N GLY A 96 6.98 -5.56 -12.88
CA GLY A 96 8.39 -5.48 -12.46
C GLY A 96 8.93 -4.05 -12.30
N ALA A 97 8.07 -3.04 -12.33
CA ALA A 97 8.48 -1.64 -12.27
C ALA A 97 8.81 -1.14 -10.84
N ALA A 98 8.44 -1.87 -9.81
CA ALA A 98 8.88 -1.65 -8.44
C ALA A 98 9.12 -2.98 -7.73
N THR A 99 9.90 -2.94 -6.63
CA THR A 99 10.17 -4.13 -5.81
C THR A 99 9.12 -4.32 -4.74
N LEU A 100 8.76 -3.22 -4.08
CA LEU A 100 7.84 -3.17 -2.95
C LEU A 100 6.69 -2.20 -3.24
N GLY A 101 5.56 -2.39 -2.58
CA GLY A 101 4.43 -1.50 -2.72
C GLY A 101 3.56 -1.41 -1.47
N THR A 102 2.92 -0.25 -1.29
CA THR A 102 1.92 -0.06 -0.26
C THR A 102 0.51 -0.22 -0.83
N GLY A 103 -0.40 -0.62 0.02
CA GLY A 103 -1.83 -0.65 -0.25
C GLY A 103 -2.63 -0.47 1.02
N SER A 104 -3.94 -0.35 0.87
CA SER A 104 -4.89 -0.37 1.98
C SER A 104 -6.00 -1.38 1.69
N ASP A 105 -6.64 -1.91 2.71
CA ASP A 105 -7.65 -2.95 2.54
C ASP A 105 -8.75 -2.84 3.60
N ILE A 106 -9.92 -2.37 3.19
CA ILE A 106 -11.15 -2.45 3.97
C ILE A 106 -11.95 -3.69 3.57
N GLY A 107 -12.31 -3.80 2.29
CA GLY A 107 -13.13 -4.87 1.71
C GLY A 107 -12.38 -5.80 0.75
N GLY A 108 -11.03 -5.73 0.70
CA GLY A 108 -10.21 -6.54 -0.20
C GLY A 108 -9.17 -5.76 -1.01
N SER A 109 -9.00 -4.47 -0.74
CA SER A 109 -8.25 -3.56 -1.63
C SER A 109 -6.72 -3.80 -1.70
N ILE A 110 -6.16 -4.69 -0.87
CA ILE A 110 -4.83 -5.30 -1.07
C ILE A 110 -4.98 -6.67 -1.75
N ARG A 111 -5.89 -7.51 -1.23
CA ARG A 111 -6.04 -8.91 -1.61
C ARG A 111 -6.63 -9.08 -3.02
N ILE A 112 -7.58 -8.24 -3.41
CA ILE A 112 -8.16 -8.25 -4.77
C ILE A 112 -7.09 -7.97 -5.82
N PRO A 113 -6.36 -6.83 -5.77
CA PRO A 113 -5.32 -6.58 -6.77
C PRO A 113 -4.16 -7.58 -6.71
N ALA A 114 -3.83 -8.11 -5.53
CA ALA A 114 -2.82 -9.16 -5.43
C ALA A 114 -3.25 -10.42 -6.20
N SER A 115 -4.50 -10.85 -6.03
CA SER A 115 -5.07 -11.98 -6.75
C SER A 115 -5.17 -11.74 -8.26
N CYS A 116 -5.67 -10.56 -8.67
CA CYS A 116 -5.85 -10.23 -10.08
C CYS A 116 -4.51 -10.06 -10.83
N SER A 117 -3.48 -9.60 -10.16
CA SER A 117 -2.18 -9.28 -10.78
C SER A 117 -1.10 -10.34 -10.55
N GLY A 118 -1.40 -11.43 -9.80
CA GLY A 118 -0.45 -12.51 -9.53
C GLY A 118 0.71 -12.10 -8.65
N VAL A 119 0.46 -11.21 -7.67
CA VAL A 119 1.45 -10.77 -6.67
C VAL A 119 0.98 -11.15 -5.26
N VAL A 120 1.83 -10.95 -4.26
CA VAL A 120 1.50 -11.22 -2.86
C VAL A 120 1.03 -9.93 -2.20
N GLY A 121 -0.11 -10.00 -1.51
CA GLY A 121 -0.63 -8.90 -0.70
C GLY A 121 -1.02 -9.39 0.69
N PHE A 122 -0.67 -8.64 1.71
CA PHE A 122 -0.98 -8.99 3.09
C PHE A 122 -1.80 -7.90 3.76
N LYS A 123 -3.01 -8.25 4.18
CA LYS A 123 -3.83 -7.42 5.06
C LYS A 123 -3.49 -7.73 6.51
N PRO A 124 -2.77 -6.86 7.22
CA PRO A 124 -2.45 -7.11 8.62
C PRO A 124 -3.70 -7.03 9.50
N PRO A 125 -3.70 -7.68 10.68
CA PRO A 125 -4.75 -7.46 11.69
C PRO A 125 -4.77 -6.02 12.18
N TYR A 126 -5.95 -5.57 12.64
CA TYR A 126 -6.15 -4.24 13.21
C TYR A 126 -5.12 -3.88 14.29
N GLY A 127 -4.59 -2.68 14.21
CA GLY A 127 -3.61 -2.15 15.15
C GLY A 127 -2.19 -2.71 14.99
N ARG A 128 -1.85 -3.32 13.85
CA ARG A 128 -0.48 -3.77 13.56
C ARG A 128 0.34 -2.72 12.82
N ASN A 129 -0.26 -2.08 11.83
CA ASN A 129 0.35 -0.98 11.09
C ASN A 129 -0.35 0.32 11.51
N PRO A 130 0.40 1.39 11.80
CA PRO A 130 -0.20 2.65 12.20
C PRO A 130 -0.88 3.35 11.02
N GLN A 131 -2.02 3.94 11.31
CA GLN A 131 -2.76 4.81 10.40
C GLN A 131 -2.94 6.20 11.00
N GLY A 132 -3.09 7.19 10.12
CA GLY A 132 -3.52 8.52 10.52
C GLY A 132 -5.04 8.60 10.75
N HIS A 133 -5.47 9.69 11.36
CA HIS A 133 -6.87 10.06 11.49
C HIS A 133 -7.48 10.19 10.07
N ILE A 134 -8.68 9.72 9.83
CA ILE A 134 -9.72 9.12 10.68
C ILE A 134 -9.72 7.58 10.65
N PHE A 135 -8.96 6.98 9.76
CA PHE A 135 -8.97 5.54 9.52
C PHE A 135 -8.34 4.72 10.64
N ASN A 136 -7.56 5.32 11.54
CA ASN A 136 -7.04 4.63 12.71
C ASN A 136 -8.14 4.13 13.69
N LEU A 137 -9.36 4.63 13.55
CA LEU A 137 -10.52 4.19 14.32
C LEU A 137 -11.39 3.17 13.56
N ASP A 138 -11.05 2.85 12.33
CA ASP A 138 -11.77 1.87 11.52
C ASP A 138 -11.18 0.47 11.71
N PHE A 139 -11.98 -0.45 12.27
CA PHE A 139 -11.56 -1.85 12.50
C PHE A 139 -11.36 -2.65 11.21
N TYR A 140 -11.82 -2.18 10.08
CA TYR A 140 -11.80 -2.90 8.81
C TYR A 140 -10.72 -2.40 7.85
N CYS A 141 -10.38 -1.11 7.88
CA CYS A 141 -9.41 -0.52 6.98
C CYS A 141 -7.99 -0.63 7.54
N HIS A 142 -7.09 -1.26 6.80
CA HIS A 142 -5.69 -1.40 7.22
C HIS A 142 -4.74 -1.16 6.05
N PRO A 143 -3.70 -0.33 6.23
CA PRO A 143 -2.61 -0.26 5.29
C PRO A 143 -1.75 -1.51 5.42
N GLY A 144 -1.20 -1.96 4.31
CA GLY A 144 -0.35 -3.16 4.30
C GLY A 144 0.55 -3.27 3.08
N PRO A 145 1.48 -4.22 3.12
CA PRO A 145 2.47 -4.44 2.08
C PRO A 145 1.93 -5.26 0.90
N MET A 146 2.51 -4.97 -0.26
CA MET A 146 2.39 -5.77 -1.48
C MET A 146 3.77 -5.96 -2.11
N ALA A 147 4.06 -7.15 -2.65
CA ALA A 147 5.30 -7.45 -3.36
C ALA A 147 5.13 -8.71 -4.22
N ARG A 148 6.17 -9.09 -4.99
CA ARG A 148 6.13 -10.32 -5.79
C ARG A 148 6.40 -11.59 -5.00
N SER A 149 6.98 -11.51 -3.80
CA SER A 149 7.26 -12.68 -2.96
C SER A 149 6.75 -12.51 -1.54
N VAL A 150 6.52 -13.63 -0.86
CA VAL A 150 6.13 -13.64 0.57
C VAL A 150 7.25 -13.08 1.45
N ALA A 151 8.51 -13.34 1.12
CA ALA A 151 9.65 -12.82 1.87
C ALA A 151 9.71 -11.29 1.81
N ASP A 152 9.50 -10.70 0.63
CA ASP A 152 9.47 -9.24 0.46
C ASP A 152 8.28 -8.60 1.19
N VAL A 153 7.11 -9.24 1.16
CA VAL A 153 5.94 -8.81 1.92
C VAL A 153 6.23 -8.86 3.42
N ALA A 154 6.84 -9.91 3.93
CA ALA A 154 7.21 -10.04 5.34
C ALA A 154 8.25 -8.98 5.74
N LEU A 155 9.25 -8.72 4.90
CA LEU A 155 10.25 -7.68 5.11
C LEU A 155 9.60 -6.29 5.22
N LEU A 156 8.74 -5.95 4.25
CA LEU A 156 8.05 -4.66 4.23
C LEU A 156 7.08 -4.53 5.42
N GLN A 157 6.33 -5.60 5.75
CA GLN A 157 5.46 -5.62 6.92
C GLN A 157 6.23 -5.37 8.22
N ASN A 158 7.41 -5.96 8.38
CA ASN A 158 8.25 -5.75 9.54
C ASN A 158 8.72 -4.30 9.69
N VAL A 159 8.88 -3.58 8.58
CA VAL A 159 9.20 -2.15 8.60
C VAL A 159 7.96 -1.32 8.95
N MET A 160 6.81 -1.61 8.32
CA MET A 160 5.58 -0.85 8.51
C MET A 160 4.99 -1.02 9.92
N ALA A 161 5.13 -2.21 10.53
CA ALA A 161 4.48 -2.58 11.78
C ALA A 161 5.07 -1.90 13.03
N GLY A 162 4.24 -1.85 14.07
CA GLY A 162 4.61 -1.46 15.43
C GLY A 162 3.88 -0.23 15.94
N PRO A 163 3.99 0.07 17.24
CA PRO A 163 3.26 1.16 17.89
C PRO A 163 3.65 2.52 17.35
N HIS A 164 2.70 3.44 17.35
CA HIS A 164 2.90 4.83 16.98
C HIS A 164 2.15 5.75 17.95
N SER A 165 2.78 6.82 18.43
CA SER A 165 2.22 7.71 19.48
C SER A 165 0.94 8.43 19.07
N ARG A 166 0.70 8.61 17.79
CA ARG A 166 -0.51 9.25 17.23
C ARG A 166 -1.59 8.25 16.80
N ASP A 167 -1.41 6.95 17.07
CA ASP A 167 -2.40 5.92 16.74
C ASP A 167 -2.62 4.95 17.91
N ILE A 168 -3.69 5.19 18.66
CA ILE A 168 -4.07 4.39 19.81
C ILE A 168 -4.37 2.92 19.46
N ALA A 169 -4.73 2.61 18.22
CA ALA A 169 -4.98 1.24 17.78
C ALA A 169 -3.72 0.37 17.83
N THR A 170 -2.54 1.00 17.73
CA THR A 170 -1.25 0.31 17.69
C THR A 170 -0.59 0.09 19.05
N VAL A 171 -1.32 0.23 20.15
CA VAL A 171 -0.82 0.01 21.55
C VAL A 171 -0.49 -1.45 21.85
N LYS A 172 -0.15 -2.24 20.86
CA LYS A 172 0.22 -3.66 20.99
C LYS A 172 1.70 -3.85 20.71
N PRO A 173 2.35 -4.84 21.34
CA PRO A 173 3.74 -5.15 21.00
C PRO A 173 3.90 -5.38 19.51
N LYS A 174 5.01 -4.91 18.95
CA LYS A 174 5.35 -5.17 17.56
C LYS A 174 5.48 -6.67 17.33
N MET A 175 4.74 -7.18 16.34
CA MET A 175 4.92 -8.54 15.85
C MET A 175 5.89 -8.50 14.67
N VAL A 176 6.93 -9.35 14.73
CA VAL A 176 7.91 -9.51 13.65
C VAL A 176 7.59 -10.81 12.92
N LEU A 177 7.37 -10.72 11.61
CA LEU A 177 7.17 -11.88 10.76
C LEU A 177 8.51 -12.53 10.44
N PRO A 178 8.59 -13.88 10.39
CA PRO A 178 9.81 -14.56 9.99
C PRO A 178 10.10 -14.30 8.49
N LEU A 179 11.35 -14.06 8.18
CA LEU A 179 11.79 -13.91 6.77
C LEU A 179 12.07 -15.28 6.13
N GLU A 180 12.42 -16.28 6.95
CA GLU A 180 12.67 -17.67 6.53
C GLU A 180 11.45 -18.54 6.82
N TYR A 181 10.36 -18.29 6.11
CA TYR A 181 9.08 -19.00 6.32
C TYR A 181 9.12 -20.48 5.92
N LYS A 182 10.10 -20.94 5.13
CA LYS A 182 10.25 -22.36 4.74
C LYS A 182 10.61 -23.28 5.92
N SER A 183 11.12 -22.72 7.01
CA SER A 183 11.44 -23.46 8.23
C SER A 183 10.29 -23.53 9.24
N ILE A 184 9.16 -22.88 8.98
CA ILE A 184 7.99 -22.90 9.84
C ILE A 184 7.29 -24.26 9.66
N LYS A 185 7.21 -25.05 10.74
CA LYS A 185 6.51 -26.33 10.79
C LYS A 185 5.04 -26.13 11.15
#